data_8dedd2a499464be56f23daeaa38df68e
#
_entry.id   8dedd2a499464be56f23daeaa38df68e
#
_cell.length_a   1.000
_cell.length_b   1.000
_cell.length_c   1.000
_cell.angle_alpha   90.00
_cell.angle_beta   90.00
_cell.angle_gamma   90.00
#
_symmetry.space_group_name_H-M   'P 1'
#
loop_
_entity.id
_entity.type
_entity.pdbx_description
1 polymer ?
#
loop_
_entity_poly.entity_id
_entity_poly.type
_entity_poly.pdbx_seq_one_letter_code
_entity_poly.pdbx_strand_id
1 'polypeptide(L)' 'MIKARITVTLKNGVLDPQGKAIEHALAGMHFSGVGSVRQGKVFDIELSGTDRAAAEADLKAMCDRLLANTVIENYAVEIA' A
#
# COMPACT_ATOMS: atom_id res chain seq x y z
N MET A 1 13.52 -12.15 -14.87
CA MET A 1 12.88 -11.82 -13.59
C MET A 1 11.70 -10.89 -13.76
N ILE A 2 10.69 -11.08 -12.96
CA ILE A 2 9.51 -10.20 -12.96
C ILE A 2 9.63 -9.28 -11.76
N LYS A 3 9.51 -7.99 -12.01
CA LYS A 3 9.51 -6.96 -10.97
C LYS A 3 8.09 -6.48 -10.74
N ALA A 4 7.69 -6.42 -9.47
CA ALA A 4 6.35 -6.00 -9.10
C ALA A 4 6.40 -5.02 -7.94
N ARG A 5 5.39 -4.16 -7.88
CA ARG A 5 5.18 -3.25 -6.74
C ARG A 5 3.81 -3.48 -6.17
N ILE A 6 3.75 -3.68 -4.86
CA ILE A 6 2.50 -3.82 -4.12
C ILE A 6 2.34 -2.61 -3.23
N THR A 7 1.20 -1.93 -3.35
CA THR A 7 0.85 -0.80 -2.51
C THR A 7 -0.30 -1.22 -1.60
N VAL A 8 -0.13 -1.05 -0.29
CA VAL A 8 -1.13 -1.40 0.73
C VAL A 8 -1.57 -0.13 1.45
N THR A 9 -2.88 0.12 1.45
CA THR A 9 -3.47 1.28 2.11
C THR A 9 -4.67 0.86 2.94
N LEU A 10 -5.01 1.65 3.97
CA LEU A 10 -6.20 1.42 4.76
C LEU A 10 -7.47 1.68 3.94
N LYS A 11 -8.50 0.86 4.17
CA LYS A 11 -9.81 1.07 3.56
C LYS A 11 -10.42 2.38 4.00
N ASN A 12 -11.31 2.94 3.18
CA ASN A 12 -12.10 4.12 3.56
C ASN A 12 -12.88 3.82 4.84
N GLY A 13 -12.94 4.80 5.73
CA GLY A 13 -13.63 4.65 7.00
C GLY A 13 -12.79 4.02 8.11
N VAL A 14 -11.63 3.46 7.81
CA VAL A 14 -10.68 3.00 8.83
C VAL A 14 -9.78 4.16 9.24
N LEU A 15 -9.73 4.43 10.55
CA LEU A 15 -8.89 5.50 11.08
C LEU A 15 -7.42 5.20 10.82
N ASP A 16 -6.70 6.22 10.38
CA ASP A 16 -5.25 6.20 10.20
C ASP A 16 -4.60 7.14 11.22
N PRO A 17 -4.19 6.62 12.39
CA PRO A 17 -3.59 7.49 13.44
C PRO A 17 -2.30 8.16 13.00
N GLN A 18 -1.49 7.47 12.17
CA GLN A 18 -0.24 8.05 11.67
C GLN A 18 -0.50 9.15 10.66
N GLY A 19 -1.46 8.96 9.76
CA GLY A 19 -1.87 9.99 8.82
C GLY A 19 -2.41 11.22 9.52
N LYS A 20 -3.20 11.03 10.56
CA LYS A 20 -3.71 12.14 11.37
C LYS A 20 -2.59 12.89 12.10
N ALA A 21 -1.63 12.17 12.65
CA ALA A 21 -0.47 12.79 13.29
C ALA A 21 0.34 13.63 12.31
N ILE A 22 0.50 13.15 11.08
CA ILE A 22 1.21 13.88 10.03
C ILE A 22 0.43 15.15 9.65
N GLU A 23 -0.90 15.06 9.52
CA GLU A 23 -1.74 16.24 9.25
C GLU A 23 -1.52 17.33 10.31
N HIS A 24 -1.54 16.95 11.58
CA HIS A 24 -1.31 17.89 12.68
C HIS A 24 0.10 18.49 12.65
N ALA A 25 1.11 17.67 12.37
CA ALA A 25 2.48 18.14 12.26
C ALA A 25 2.66 19.15 11.13
N LEU A 26 2.07 18.87 9.96
CA LEU A 26 2.13 19.77 8.82
C LEU A 26 1.44 21.10 9.09
N ALA A 27 0.30 21.08 9.77
CA ALA A 27 -0.39 22.30 10.18
C ALA A 27 0.47 23.12 11.13
N GLY A 28 1.17 22.48 12.07
CA GLY A 28 2.10 23.14 12.97
C GLY A 28 3.32 23.74 12.28
N MET A 29 3.68 23.23 11.11
CA MET A 29 4.75 23.76 10.26
C MET A 29 4.26 24.84 9.29
N HIS A 30 3.02 25.26 9.41
CA HIS A 30 2.40 26.29 8.56
C HIS A 30 2.18 25.90 7.11
N PHE A 31 2.06 24.61 6.83
CA PHE A 31 1.60 24.16 5.51
C PHE A 31 0.08 24.27 5.48
N SER A 32 -0.43 25.21 4.74
CA SER A 32 -1.87 25.40 4.55
C SER A 32 -2.36 24.57 3.36
N GLY A 33 -3.65 24.26 3.36
CA GLY A 33 -4.27 23.58 2.23
C GLY A 33 -4.16 22.04 2.26
N VAL A 34 -3.58 21.47 3.33
CA VAL A 34 -3.54 20.00 3.49
C VAL A 34 -4.92 19.53 3.97
N GLY A 35 -5.66 18.85 3.10
CA GLY A 35 -7.00 18.36 3.42
C GLY A 35 -7.00 17.07 4.22
N SER A 36 -6.16 16.12 3.82
CA SER A 36 -6.02 14.84 4.52
C SER A 36 -4.70 14.20 4.19
N VAL A 37 -4.23 13.35 5.10
CA VAL A 37 -3.04 12.52 4.89
C VAL A 37 -3.39 11.08 5.21
N ARG A 38 -3.07 10.18 4.30
CA ARG A 38 -3.24 8.73 4.49
C ARG A 38 -1.89 8.08 4.26
N GLN A 39 -1.49 7.21 5.17
CA GLN A 39 -0.23 6.51 5.09
C GLN A 39 -0.45 5.06 4.65
N GLY A 40 0.48 4.53 3.88
CA GLY A 40 0.43 3.15 3.44
C GLY A 40 1.81 2.54 3.38
N LYS A 41 1.86 1.33 2.83
CA LYS A 41 3.11 0.57 2.69
C LYS A 41 3.33 0.24 1.21
N VAL A 42 4.60 0.16 0.82
CA VAL A 42 5.00 -0.26 -0.52
C VAL A 42 5.97 -1.42 -0.40
N PHE A 43 5.73 -2.49 -1.15
CA PHE A 43 6.64 -3.63 -1.27
C PHE A 43 7.12 -3.74 -2.70
N ASP A 44 8.43 -3.74 -2.90
CA ASP A 44 9.03 -4.04 -4.20
C ASP A 44 9.50 -5.48 -4.17
N ILE A 45 8.98 -6.31 -5.07
CA ILE A 45 9.21 -7.74 -5.10
C ILE A 45 9.76 -8.15 -6.45
N GLU A 46 10.80 -8.98 -6.44
CA GLU A 46 11.32 -9.62 -7.64
C GLU A 46 10.99 -11.10 -7.60
N LEU A 47 10.40 -11.60 -8.68
CA LEU A 47 10.07 -13.02 -8.82
C LEU A 47 10.89 -13.63 -9.94
N SER A 48 11.32 -14.87 -9.74
CA SER A 48 11.95 -15.64 -10.81
C SER A 48 10.91 -16.05 -11.86
N GLY A 49 11.36 -16.29 -13.08
CA GLY A 49 10.49 -16.72 -14.18
C GLY A 49 10.04 -15.56 -15.04
N THR A 50 9.19 -15.89 -16.01
CA THR A 50 8.71 -14.95 -17.03
C THR A 50 7.19 -14.99 -17.24
N ASP A 51 6.48 -15.88 -16.54
CA ASP A 51 5.03 -16.02 -16.67
C ASP A 51 4.32 -14.96 -15.81
N ARG A 52 3.86 -13.90 -16.46
CA ARG A 52 3.21 -12.78 -15.77
C ARG A 52 1.88 -13.19 -15.11
N ALA A 53 1.14 -14.10 -15.72
CA ALA A 53 -0.14 -14.56 -15.16
C ALA A 53 0.08 -15.35 -13.86
N ALA A 54 1.06 -16.25 -13.85
CA ALA A 54 1.42 -16.99 -12.65
C ALA A 54 1.96 -16.05 -11.57
N ALA A 55 2.79 -15.08 -11.96
CA ALA A 55 3.32 -14.07 -11.04
C ALA A 55 2.20 -13.25 -10.40
N GLU A 56 1.22 -12.82 -11.19
CA GLU A 56 0.09 -12.05 -10.67
C GLU A 56 -0.72 -12.85 -9.64
N ALA A 57 -0.98 -14.13 -9.93
CA ALA A 57 -1.69 -15.01 -8.99
C ALA A 57 -0.92 -15.18 -7.69
N ASP A 58 0.40 -15.38 -7.77
CA ASP A 58 1.27 -15.52 -6.60
C ASP A 58 1.31 -14.24 -5.76
N LEU A 59 1.42 -13.08 -6.42
CA LEU A 59 1.45 -11.80 -5.73
C LEU A 59 0.15 -11.52 -4.98
N LYS A 60 -0.99 -11.84 -5.58
CA LYS A 60 -2.28 -11.71 -4.90
C LYS A 60 -2.37 -12.63 -3.69
N ALA A 61 -1.89 -13.86 -3.82
CA ALA A 61 -1.86 -14.81 -2.71
C ALA A 61 -0.95 -14.31 -1.56
N MET A 62 0.20 -13.72 -1.90
CA MET A 62 1.08 -13.11 -0.91
C MET A 62 0.40 -11.98 -0.14
N CYS A 63 -0.33 -11.12 -0.85
CA CYS A 63 -1.09 -10.05 -0.23
C CYS A 63 -2.15 -10.57 0.73
N ASP A 64 -2.93 -11.55 0.29
CA ASP A 64 -4.03 -12.10 1.07
C ASP A 64 -3.55 -12.85 2.31
N ARG A 65 -2.39 -13.48 2.23
CA ARG A 65 -1.87 -14.33 3.31
C ARG A 65 -0.94 -13.63 4.28
N LEU A 66 -0.24 -12.58 3.82
CA LEU A 66 0.83 -11.98 4.62
C LEU A 66 0.92 -10.47 4.52
N LEU A 67 0.96 -9.91 3.29
CA LEU A 67 1.38 -8.54 3.10
C LEU A 67 0.31 -7.51 3.48
N ALA A 68 -0.96 -7.88 3.38
CA ALA A 68 -2.07 -6.99 3.71
C ALA A 68 -3.03 -7.68 4.68
N ASN A 69 -3.58 -6.89 5.61
CA ASN A 69 -4.71 -7.33 6.42
C ASN A 69 -5.99 -6.94 5.68
N THR A 70 -6.56 -7.87 4.92
CA THR A 70 -7.69 -7.60 4.02
C THR A 70 -8.98 -7.21 4.73
N VAL A 71 -9.04 -7.34 6.05
CA VAL A 71 -10.17 -6.85 6.84
C VAL A 71 -10.19 -5.31 6.85
N ILE A 72 -9.01 -4.69 6.96
CA ILE A 72 -8.90 -3.23 7.12
C ILE A 72 -8.09 -2.56 6.02
N GLU A 73 -7.44 -3.33 5.14
CA GLU A 73 -6.55 -2.79 4.12
C GLU A 73 -6.97 -3.22 2.71
N ASN A 74 -6.70 -2.34 1.76
CA ASN A 74 -6.74 -2.64 0.34
C ASN A 74 -5.32 -2.77 -0.18
N TYR A 75 -5.14 -3.48 -1.30
CA TYR A 75 -3.84 -3.55 -1.95
C TYR A 75 -3.99 -3.41 -3.46
N ALA A 76 -2.93 -2.96 -4.09
CA ALA A 76 -2.82 -2.88 -5.55
C ALA A 76 -1.52 -3.53 -5.98
N VAL A 77 -1.57 -4.31 -7.06
CA VAL A 77 -0.41 -4.99 -7.63
C VAL A 77 -0.12 -4.38 -8.99
N GLU A 78 1.14 -3.94 -9.17
CA GLU A 78 1.63 -3.44 -10.46
C GLU A 78 2.82 -4.29 -10.89
N ILE A 79 2.76 -4.82 -12.10
CA ILE A 79 3.86 -5.59 -12.69
C ILE A 79 4.50 -4.73 -13.76
N ALA A 80 5.79 -4.53 -13.62
CA ALA A 80 6.57 -3.75 -14.59
C ALA A 80 6.80 -4.52 -15.90
#